data_3d5dd9525878df434226899240ddc8e6
#
_entry.id   3d5dd9525878df434226899240ddc8e6
#
_cell.length_a   1.000
_cell.length_b   1.000
_cell.length_c   1.000
_cell.angle_alpha   90.00
_cell.angle_beta   90.00
_cell.angle_gamma   90.00
#
_symmetry.space_group_name_H-M   'P 1'
#
loop_
_entity.id
_entity.type
_entity.pdbx_description
1 polymer ?
#
loop_
_entity_poly.entity_id
_entity_poly.type
_entity_poly.pdbx_seq_one_letter_code
_entity_poly.pdbx_strand_id
1 'polypeptide(L)'
;MSTIIIGSGIIGVATAFYLSQSEAPSSIHLVDNSDVLFSSASGFAGGFLAKDWFSGAMLHLARLSFQEHQELAREQGGPEKWGYRTGTAFSYIPAPETADAAKTVSGDWLRQGTSRSEEAANSDEPVQAEERAPAWLRRYKGDSIDCLSVDTVAQVDPAALCRFLLRQCLDAGVQLHQPATVLSVHADNRGELASVRIADTKSSLESDIPCTRLVITAGAWSPEVFKALFPKSPIERLPIFSLSGYSLLLKTSHWVANNVDTRLQRSHAVYSARMDGMAPEMFSWGDGTVYIAGLNDAAMPLPKIATEAKKQIQPESIARLKDTARKLVEGQLEFTREALCFRPVTDIGTPIISRVPDEMLGNGVTTRGGGQGGVFLVAGHGPWGINLSLGTGKVAAEMIMDRESSIGDLDFFSLSRFV
;
A
#
# COMPACT_ATOMS: atom_id res chain seq x y z
N MET A 1 3.40 -9.31 27.59
CA MET A 1 4.16 -8.56 26.56
C MET A 1 3.14 -7.82 25.73
N SER A 2 3.42 -6.57 25.38
CA SER A 2 2.50 -5.79 24.55
C SER A 2 3.23 -5.32 23.29
N THR A 3 2.52 -5.35 22.18
CA THR A 3 2.99 -4.87 20.88
C THR A 3 2.22 -3.62 20.50
N ILE A 4 2.91 -2.51 20.27
CA ILE A 4 2.30 -1.27 19.78
C ILE A 4 2.67 -1.11 18.30
N ILE A 5 1.66 -0.95 17.45
CA ILE A 5 1.79 -0.74 16.01
C ILE A 5 1.35 0.69 15.70
N ILE A 6 2.29 1.52 15.25
CA ILE A 6 2.04 2.93 14.94
C ILE A 6 1.74 3.09 13.46
N GLY A 7 0.53 3.53 13.15
CA GLY A 7 -0.02 3.63 11.81
C GLY A 7 -0.96 2.46 11.49
N SER A 8 -2.26 2.76 11.45
CA SER A 8 -3.32 1.79 11.12
C SER A 8 -3.63 1.77 9.62
N GLY A 9 -2.64 2.02 8.75
CA GLY A 9 -2.71 1.74 7.33
C GLY A 9 -2.75 0.24 7.05
N ILE A 10 -2.83 -0.15 5.77
CA ILE A 10 -2.95 -1.57 5.37
C ILE A 10 -1.82 -2.44 5.96
N ILE A 11 -0.58 -1.91 6.03
CA ILE A 11 0.57 -2.67 6.55
C ILE A 11 0.42 -2.90 8.06
N GLY A 12 0.06 -1.85 8.83
CA GLY A 12 -0.14 -1.99 10.26
C GLY A 12 -1.30 -2.92 10.62
N VAL A 13 -2.42 -2.78 9.91
CA VAL A 13 -3.59 -3.64 10.13
C VAL A 13 -3.32 -5.08 9.72
N ALA A 14 -2.62 -5.33 8.60
CA ALA A 14 -2.22 -6.67 8.21
C ALA A 14 -1.24 -7.30 9.22
N THR A 15 -0.27 -6.52 9.73
CA THR A 15 0.64 -6.98 10.79
C THR A 15 -0.15 -7.36 12.07
N ALA A 16 -1.08 -6.51 12.50
CA ALA A 16 -1.94 -6.80 13.66
C ALA A 16 -2.81 -8.05 13.43
N PHE A 17 -3.34 -8.23 12.22
CA PHE A 17 -4.15 -9.37 11.84
C PHE A 17 -3.38 -10.69 12.00
N TYR A 18 -2.16 -10.79 11.46
CA TYR A 18 -1.35 -12.01 11.60
C TYR A 18 -0.81 -12.22 13.02
N LEU A 19 -0.43 -11.16 13.73
CA LEU A 19 -0.04 -11.27 15.14
C LEU A 19 -1.18 -11.79 16.01
N SER A 20 -2.42 -11.30 15.79
CA SER A 20 -3.59 -11.69 16.60
C SER A 20 -3.98 -13.16 16.46
N GLN A 21 -3.50 -13.84 15.42
CA GLN A 21 -3.68 -15.28 15.23
C GLN A 21 -2.73 -16.13 16.09
N SER A 22 -1.67 -15.53 16.61
CA SER A 22 -0.59 -16.25 17.32
C SER A 22 -0.37 -15.77 18.74
N GLU A 23 -0.88 -14.63 19.12
CA GLU A 23 -0.72 -13.99 20.42
C GLU A 23 -2.06 -13.52 20.98
N ALA A 24 -2.10 -13.15 22.27
CA ALA A 24 -3.29 -12.59 22.88
C ALA A 24 -3.65 -11.27 22.19
N PRO A 25 -4.79 -11.17 21.48
CA PRO A 25 -5.12 -9.97 20.71
C PRO A 25 -5.22 -8.70 21.57
N SER A 26 -5.63 -8.82 22.84
CA SER A 26 -5.71 -7.70 23.79
C SER A 26 -4.34 -7.09 24.16
N SER A 27 -3.23 -7.76 23.83
CA SER A 27 -1.88 -7.24 24.01
C SER A 27 -1.34 -6.51 22.75
N ILE A 28 -2.15 -6.40 21.70
CA ILE A 28 -1.79 -5.74 20.45
C ILE A 28 -2.57 -4.40 20.40
N HIS A 29 -1.84 -3.31 20.22
CA HIS A 29 -2.39 -1.95 20.17
C HIS A 29 -2.07 -1.30 18.83
N LEU A 30 -3.10 -0.87 18.11
CA LEU A 30 -3.00 -0.02 16.92
C LEU A 30 -3.13 1.43 17.36
N VAL A 31 -2.22 2.31 16.90
CA VAL A 31 -2.25 3.75 17.21
C VAL A 31 -2.25 4.52 15.89
N ASP A 32 -3.24 5.41 15.69
CA ASP A 32 -3.33 6.25 14.50
C ASP A 32 -3.81 7.65 14.84
N ASN A 33 -3.16 8.67 14.28
CA ASN A 33 -3.46 10.06 14.57
C ASN A 33 -4.59 10.65 13.73
N SER A 34 -5.08 9.90 12.73
CA SER A 34 -6.16 10.35 11.85
C SER A 34 -7.52 10.11 12.48
N ASP A 35 -8.41 11.08 12.37
CA ASP A 35 -9.81 10.96 12.76
C ASP A 35 -10.62 10.02 11.84
N VAL A 36 -10.15 9.84 10.60
CA VAL A 36 -10.69 8.89 9.62
C VAL A 36 -9.54 8.01 9.10
N LEU A 37 -9.62 6.72 9.36
CA LEU A 37 -8.61 5.76 8.91
C LEU A 37 -8.63 5.59 7.39
N PHE A 38 -7.49 5.13 6.86
CA PHE A 38 -7.30 4.82 5.43
C PHE A 38 -7.47 6.04 4.50
N SER A 39 -7.28 7.26 4.99
CA SER A 39 -7.45 8.51 4.25
C SER A 39 -6.23 8.92 3.43
N SER A 40 -5.37 7.96 3.05
CA SER A 40 -4.21 8.17 2.17
C SER A 40 -3.96 6.92 1.32
N ALA A 41 -2.68 6.52 1.12
CA ALA A 41 -2.28 5.46 0.21
C ALA A 41 -3.08 4.15 0.35
N SER A 42 -3.44 3.74 1.57
CA SER A 42 -4.17 2.49 1.79
C SER A 42 -5.60 2.50 1.26
N GLY A 43 -6.36 3.59 1.46
CA GLY A 43 -7.76 3.65 1.02
C GLY A 43 -7.97 4.25 -0.37
N PHE A 44 -6.95 4.95 -0.90
CA PHE A 44 -7.03 5.61 -2.21
C PHE A 44 -6.21 4.92 -3.29
N ALA A 45 -5.61 3.75 -3.00
CA ALA A 45 -4.94 2.92 -3.99
C ALA A 45 -5.91 2.38 -5.05
N GLY A 46 -5.35 1.93 -6.17
CA GLY A 46 -6.10 1.27 -7.22
C GLY A 46 -6.49 -0.17 -6.90
N GLY A 47 -5.76 -0.86 -6.00
CA GLY A 47 -6.06 -2.21 -5.55
C GLY A 47 -5.59 -3.34 -6.47
N PHE A 48 -4.67 -3.05 -7.37
CA PHE A 48 -4.08 -4.05 -8.25
C PHE A 48 -3.14 -4.99 -7.50
N LEU A 49 -3.26 -6.28 -7.78
CA LEU A 49 -2.43 -7.36 -7.25
C LEU A 49 -1.74 -8.09 -8.41
N ALA A 50 -0.44 -8.34 -8.28
CA ALA A 50 0.35 -9.12 -9.24
C ALA A 50 1.23 -10.13 -8.49
N LYS A 51 1.24 -11.36 -8.97
CA LYS A 51 2.00 -12.48 -8.41
C LYS A 51 3.47 -12.44 -8.84
N ASP A 52 3.72 -12.17 -10.12
CA ASP A 52 4.99 -12.44 -10.80
C ASP A 52 5.67 -11.21 -11.43
N TRP A 53 5.21 -9.98 -11.09
CA TRP A 53 5.77 -8.73 -11.64
C TRP A 53 7.00 -8.23 -10.87
N PHE A 54 7.75 -9.13 -10.25
CA PHE A 54 8.88 -8.81 -9.39
C PHE A 54 10.04 -9.75 -9.65
N SER A 55 11.22 -9.40 -9.17
CA SER A 55 12.42 -10.22 -9.26
C SER A 55 13.08 -10.40 -7.89
N GLY A 56 13.97 -11.38 -7.78
CA GLY A 56 14.74 -11.64 -6.56
C GLY A 56 13.87 -11.85 -5.32
N ALA A 57 14.27 -11.31 -4.19
CA ALA A 57 13.56 -11.46 -2.90
C ALA A 57 12.15 -10.83 -2.92
N MET A 58 11.94 -9.77 -3.72
CA MET A 58 10.62 -9.17 -3.90
C MET A 58 9.62 -10.15 -4.53
N LEU A 59 10.07 -11.05 -5.41
CA LEU A 59 9.22 -12.07 -6.02
C LEU A 59 8.68 -13.05 -4.98
N HIS A 60 9.52 -13.48 -4.01
CA HIS A 60 9.08 -14.36 -2.94
C HIS A 60 8.00 -13.70 -2.06
N LEU A 61 8.20 -12.43 -1.69
CA LEU A 61 7.21 -11.67 -0.93
C LEU A 61 5.90 -11.47 -1.71
N ALA A 62 6.00 -11.13 -3.01
CA ALA A 62 4.83 -10.92 -3.86
C ALA A 62 4.02 -12.21 -4.07
N ARG A 63 4.69 -13.34 -4.29
CA ARG A 63 4.04 -14.66 -4.44
C ARG A 63 3.34 -15.07 -3.15
N LEU A 64 4.01 -14.93 -2.01
CA LEU A 64 3.39 -15.16 -0.70
C LEU A 64 2.16 -14.26 -0.51
N SER A 65 2.31 -12.96 -0.75
CA SER A 65 1.22 -12.01 -0.56
C SER A 65 0.03 -12.29 -1.49
N PHE A 66 0.28 -12.61 -2.74
CA PHE A 66 -0.77 -12.94 -3.70
C PHE A 66 -1.53 -14.21 -3.27
N GLN A 67 -0.82 -15.24 -2.78
CA GLN A 67 -1.41 -16.45 -2.22
C GLN A 67 -2.28 -16.12 -1.00
N GLU A 68 -1.78 -15.35 -0.05
CA GLU A 68 -2.54 -14.94 1.14
C GLU A 68 -3.80 -14.13 0.77
N HIS A 69 -3.72 -13.23 -0.23
CA HIS A 69 -4.90 -12.54 -0.76
C HIS A 69 -5.94 -13.50 -1.36
N GLN A 70 -5.49 -14.49 -2.09
CA GLN A 70 -6.35 -15.49 -2.74
C GLN A 70 -7.03 -16.39 -1.70
N GLU A 71 -6.25 -16.88 -0.72
CA GLU A 71 -6.75 -17.75 0.36
C GLU A 71 -7.73 -17.00 1.25
N LEU A 72 -7.39 -15.79 1.69
CA LEU A 72 -8.28 -14.95 2.49
C LEU A 72 -9.59 -14.65 1.74
N ALA A 73 -9.51 -14.36 0.43
CA ALA A 73 -10.69 -14.10 -0.37
C ALA A 73 -11.60 -15.34 -0.50
N ARG A 74 -11.00 -16.50 -0.69
CA ARG A 74 -11.73 -17.79 -0.76
C ARG A 74 -12.41 -18.12 0.57
N GLU A 75 -11.72 -17.92 1.69
CA GLU A 75 -12.19 -18.33 3.01
C GLU A 75 -13.22 -17.36 3.59
N GLN A 76 -13.06 -16.08 3.32
CA GLN A 76 -13.83 -15.03 3.96
C GLN A 76 -14.87 -14.37 3.02
N GLY A 77 -15.07 -14.87 1.79
CA GLY A 77 -16.01 -14.29 0.84
C GLY A 77 -15.52 -12.93 0.31
N GLY A 78 -14.26 -12.89 -0.12
CA GLY A 78 -13.60 -11.70 -0.66
C GLY A 78 -14.32 -11.04 -1.83
N PRO A 79 -14.91 -11.82 -2.77
CA PRO A 79 -15.66 -11.26 -3.87
C PRO A 79 -16.79 -10.30 -3.44
N GLU A 80 -17.50 -10.62 -2.38
CA GLU A 80 -18.63 -9.84 -1.86
C GLU A 80 -18.18 -8.75 -0.87
N LYS A 81 -17.15 -9.04 -0.05
CA LYS A 81 -16.76 -8.17 1.05
C LYS A 81 -15.79 -7.05 0.67
N TRP A 82 -14.85 -7.32 -0.25
CA TRP A 82 -13.88 -6.33 -0.73
C TRP A 82 -13.58 -6.44 -2.22
N GLY A 83 -14.49 -7.02 -2.99
CA GLY A 83 -14.43 -7.02 -4.44
C GLY A 83 -13.27 -7.81 -5.05
N TYR A 84 -12.69 -8.81 -4.35
CA TYR A 84 -11.62 -9.62 -4.90
C TYR A 84 -12.04 -10.28 -6.22
N ARG A 85 -11.26 -10.06 -7.28
CA ARG A 85 -11.47 -10.67 -8.61
C ARG A 85 -10.13 -11.01 -9.22
N THR A 86 -9.99 -12.20 -9.77
CA THR A 86 -8.92 -12.46 -10.74
C THR A 86 -9.10 -11.61 -11.96
N GLY A 87 -8.02 -11.32 -12.68
CA GLY A 87 -8.08 -10.34 -13.75
C GLY A 87 -7.13 -10.59 -14.88
N THR A 88 -7.10 -9.61 -15.77
CA THR A 88 -6.15 -9.49 -16.87
C THR A 88 -5.46 -8.13 -16.78
N ALA A 89 -4.21 -8.07 -17.21
CA ALA A 89 -3.45 -6.83 -17.32
C ALA A 89 -3.05 -6.58 -18.77
N PHE A 90 -3.14 -5.33 -19.19
CA PHE A 90 -2.83 -4.89 -20.55
C PHE A 90 -1.85 -3.72 -20.54
N SER A 91 -0.93 -3.69 -21.51
CA SER A 91 -0.23 -2.50 -21.95
C SER A 91 -1.03 -1.84 -23.05
N TYR A 92 -1.19 -0.53 -22.99
CA TYR A 92 -1.88 0.26 -23.98
C TYR A 92 -0.97 1.36 -24.51
N ILE A 93 -0.74 1.37 -25.81
CA ILE A 93 0.09 2.36 -26.50
C ILE A 93 -0.83 3.15 -27.44
N PRO A 94 -1.14 4.42 -27.13
CA PRO A 94 -1.93 5.27 -28.01
C PRO A 94 -1.17 5.52 -29.33
N ALA A 95 -1.92 5.77 -30.39
CA ALA A 95 -1.35 6.09 -31.69
C ALA A 95 -0.42 7.31 -31.60
N PRO A 96 0.61 7.43 -32.49
CA PRO A 96 1.63 8.48 -32.41
C PRO A 96 1.08 9.91 -32.39
N GLU A 97 -0.09 10.15 -32.93
CA GLU A 97 -0.77 11.46 -32.91
C GLU A 97 -1.24 11.88 -31.50
N THR A 98 -1.34 10.93 -30.57
CA THR A 98 -1.83 11.12 -29.19
C THR A 98 -0.79 10.79 -28.14
N ALA A 99 0.33 10.22 -28.52
CA ALA A 99 1.40 9.78 -27.62
C ALA A 99 2.48 10.86 -27.46
N ASP A 100 2.94 11.06 -26.23
CA ASP A 100 4.16 11.82 -25.98
C ASP A 100 5.36 10.97 -26.46
N ALA A 101 6.25 11.56 -27.26
CA ALA A 101 7.48 10.90 -27.70
C ALA A 101 8.43 10.76 -26.48
N ALA A 102 8.29 9.69 -25.72
CA ALA A 102 9.17 9.37 -24.60
C ALA A 102 9.91 8.06 -24.85
N LYS A 103 11.25 8.13 -24.78
CA LYS A 103 12.09 6.94 -24.70
C LYS A 103 11.88 6.29 -23.34
N THR A 104 11.52 5.02 -23.32
CA THR A 104 11.50 4.17 -22.14
C THR A 104 12.91 4.07 -21.55
N VAL A 105 13.07 4.49 -20.30
CA VAL A 105 14.26 4.19 -19.50
C VAL A 105 13.78 3.35 -18.34
N SER A 106 14.29 2.12 -18.26
CA SER A 106 13.89 1.14 -17.24
C SER A 106 14.27 1.59 -15.81
N GLY A 107 13.45 1.22 -14.83
CA GLY A 107 13.86 1.08 -13.45
C GLY A 107 13.25 2.04 -12.42
N ASP A 108 12.70 3.20 -12.78
CA ASP A 108 12.00 4.09 -11.84
C ASP A 108 10.76 4.73 -12.48
N TRP A 109 9.90 3.88 -13.00
CA TRP A 109 8.68 4.27 -13.70
C TRP A 109 7.82 5.24 -12.87
N LEU A 110 7.79 5.07 -11.55
CA LEU A 110 6.95 5.89 -10.67
C LEU A 110 7.46 7.35 -10.57
N ARG A 111 8.79 7.55 -10.47
CA ARG A 111 9.41 8.88 -10.39
C ARG A 111 9.55 9.53 -11.76
N GLN A 112 9.86 8.73 -12.78
CA GLN A 112 10.06 9.20 -14.15
C GLN A 112 8.74 9.42 -14.90
N GLY A 113 7.60 8.94 -14.35
CA GLY A 113 6.29 9.02 -14.98
C GLY A 113 6.16 8.09 -16.19
N THR A 114 6.90 6.97 -16.20
CA THR A 114 6.77 5.87 -17.16
C THR A 114 5.70 4.87 -16.70
N SER A 115 5.48 3.79 -17.43
CA SER A 115 4.40 2.84 -17.16
C SER A 115 4.83 1.69 -16.27
N ARG A 116 4.00 1.31 -15.29
CA ARG A 116 4.18 0.09 -14.48
C ARG A 116 4.18 -1.19 -15.31
N SER A 117 3.69 -1.15 -16.56
CA SER A 117 3.74 -2.32 -17.46
C SER A 117 5.17 -2.85 -17.70
N GLU A 118 6.19 -2.02 -17.45
CA GLU A 118 7.59 -2.44 -17.53
C GLU A 118 7.93 -3.53 -16.50
N GLU A 119 7.27 -3.55 -15.35
CA GLU A 119 7.44 -4.59 -14.33
C GLU A 119 6.90 -5.95 -14.76
N ALA A 120 5.94 -5.98 -15.69
CA ALA A 120 5.41 -7.24 -16.22
C ALA A 120 6.47 -8.07 -16.96
N ALA A 121 7.57 -7.46 -17.41
CA ALA A 121 8.69 -8.19 -18.02
C ALA A 121 9.38 -9.16 -17.05
N ASN A 122 9.15 -9.04 -15.73
CA ASN A 122 9.64 -9.99 -14.73
C ASN A 122 8.80 -11.27 -14.64
N SER A 123 7.66 -11.35 -15.36
CA SER A 123 6.79 -12.55 -15.32
C SER A 123 7.43 -13.69 -16.11
N ASP A 124 7.58 -14.85 -15.47
CA ASP A 124 8.09 -16.07 -16.10
C ASP A 124 6.98 -16.85 -16.86
N GLU A 125 5.72 -16.46 -16.69
CA GLU A 125 4.58 -17.16 -17.29
C GLU A 125 4.27 -16.58 -18.68
N PRO A 126 4.34 -17.40 -19.77
CA PRO A 126 3.98 -16.93 -21.10
C PRO A 126 2.49 -16.64 -21.18
N VAL A 127 2.14 -15.48 -21.74
CA VAL A 127 0.75 -15.13 -22.02
C VAL A 127 0.27 -15.92 -23.24
N GLN A 128 -0.62 -16.89 -23.03
CA GLN A 128 -1.13 -17.77 -24.10
C GLN A 128 -2.49 -17.34 -24.66
N ALA A 129 -3.12 -16.28 -24.13
CA ALA A 129 -4.50 -15.96 -24.45
C ALA A 129 -4.64 -14.72 -25.33
N GLU A 130 -5.45 -14.84 -26.38
CA GLU A 130 -6.04 -13.71 -27.10
C GLU A 130 -7.15 -13.11 -26.22
N GLU A 131 -6.79 -12.45 -25.11
CA GLU A 131 -7.76 -11.74 -24.28
C GLU A 131 -8.18 -10.45 -24.97
N ARG A 132 -9.49 -10.20 -24.98
CA ARG A 132 -10.02 -8.99 -25.58
C ARG A 132 -9.85 -7.80 -24.65
N ALA A 133 -9.51 -6.66 -25.25
CA ALA A 133 -9.47 -5.39 -24.53
C ALA A 133 -10.78 -5.13 -23.76
N PRO A 134 -10.73 -4.51 -22.57
CA PRO A 134 -11.93 -4.18 -21.81
C PRO A 134 -12.91 -3.32 -22.62
N ALA A 135 -14.19 -3.62 -22.54
CA ALA A 135 -15.24 -2.87 -23.26
C ALA A 135 -15.34 -1.38 -22.86
N TRP A 136 -14.88 -1.05 -21.66
CA TRP A 136 -14.84 0.33 -21.17
C TRP A 136 -13.62 1.11 -21.66
N LEU A 137 -12.59 0.44 -22.25
CA LEU A 137 -11.41 1.11 -22.78
C LEU A 137 -11.72 1.70 -24.17
N ARG A 138 -11.58 3.02 -24.30
CA ARG A 138 -11.69 3.70 -25.58
C ARG A 138 -10.46 3.40 -26.43
N ARG A 139 -10.70 3.04 -27.70
CA ARG A 139 -9.65 2.71 -28.65
C ARG A 139 -9.79 3.57 -29.91
N TYR A 140 -8.65 4.03 -30.39
CA TYR A 140 -8.54 4.77 -31.62
C TYR A 140 -7.84 3.94 -32.68
N LYS A 141 -8.01 4.33 -33.94
CA LYS A 141 -7.31 3.67 -35.06
C LYS A 141 -5.80 3.89 -34.92
N GLY A 142 -5.03 2.81 -34.90
CA GLY A 142 -3.58 2.84 -34.74
C GLY A 142 -3.07 2.61 -33.32
N ASP A 143 -3.97 2.50 -32.32
CA ASP A 143 -3.58 2.11 -30.97
C ASP A 143 -3.13 0.65 -30.93
N SER A 144 -2.13 0.35 -30.11
CA SER A 144 -1.74 -1.02 -29.74
C SER A 144 -2.20 -1.36 -28.33
N ILE A 145 -2.59 -2.62 -28.13
CA ILE A 145 -2.90 -3.18 -26.84
C ILE A 145 -2.35 -4.61 -26.76
N ASP A 146 -1.53 -4.86 -25.76
CA ASP A 146 -0.88 -6.13 -25.53
C ASP A 146 -1.29 -6.70 -24.19
N CYS A 147 -1.67 -7.97 -24.14
CA CYS A 147 -1.97 -8.66 -22.90
C CYS A 147 -0.67 -8.98 -22.16
N LEU A 148 -0.54 -8.51 -20.92
CA LEU A 148 0.65 -8.69 -20.09
C LEU A 148 0.52 -9.89 -19.15
N SER A 149 -0.68 -10.14 -18.62
CA SER A 149 -0.92 -11.21 -17.65
C SER A 149 -2.38 -11.63 -17.65
N VAL A 150 -2.60 -12.93 -17.43
CA VAL A 150 -3.91 -13.56 -17.26
C VAL A 150 -3.85 -14.44 -16.03
N ASP A 151 -4.83 -14.30 -15.09
CA ASP A 151 -4.98 -15.10 -13.86
C ASP A 151 -3.84 -14.98 -12.83
N THR A 152 -2.67 -14.41 -13.17
CA THR A 152 -1.58 -14.11 -12.23
C THR A 152 -1.70 -12.70 -11.64
N VAL A 153 -2.79 -12.01 -11.96
CA VAL A 153 -3.16 -10.70 -11.43
C VAL A 153 -4.58 -10.74 -10.88
N ALA A 154 -4.84 -9.86 -9.94
CA ALA A 154 -6.16 -9.70 -9.33
C ALA A 154 -6.43 -8.23 -8.97
N GLN A 155 -7.64 -7.95 -8.56
CA GLN A 155 -8.12 -6.63 -8.18
C GLN A 155 -8.91 -6.72 -6.88
N VAL A 156 -8.78 -5.70 -6.03
CA VAL A 156 -9.57 -5.51 -4.81
C VAL A 156 -10.04 -4.06 -4.69
N ASP A 157 -11.10 -3.80 -3.94
CA ASP A 157 -11.34 -2.49 -3.33
C ASP A 157 -10.41 -2.37 -2.11
N PRO A 158 -9.37 -1.54 -2.15
CA PRO A 158 -8.39 -1.48 -1.07
C PRO A 158 -8.98 -0.92 0.22
N ALA A 159 -9.92 0.03 0.14
CA ALA A 159 -10.56 0.57 1.34
C ALA A 159 -11.48 -0.47 2.01
N ALA A 160 -12.17 -1.29 1.25
CA ALA A 160 -13.00 -2.37 1.78
C ALA A 160 -12.13 -3.47 2.41
N LEU A 161 -11.01 -3.85 1.77
CA LEU A 161 -10.05 -4.80 2.35
C LEU A 161 -9.46 -4.29 3.67
N CYS A 162 -9.03 -3.02 3.72
CA CYS A 162 -8.53 -2.40 4.95
C CYS A 162 -9.56 -2.45 6.08
N ARG A 163 -10.81 -2.09 5.79
CA ARG A 163 -11.91 -2.14 6.78
C ARG A 163 -12.21 -3.56 7.23
N PHE A 164 -12.18 -4.53 6.32
CA PHE A 164 -12.37 -5.93 6.65
C PHE A 164 -11.30 -6.42 7.63
N LEU A 165 -10.02 -6.23 7.32
CA LEU A 165 -8.90 -6.65 8.19
C LEU A 165 -8.97 -5.96 9.57
N LEU A 166 -9.22 -4.65 9.59
CA LEU A 166 -9.38 -3.93 10.85
C LEU A 166 -10.52 -4.51 11.69
N ARG A 167 -11.67 -4.81 11.07
CA ARG A 167 -12.80 -5.42 11.77
C ARG A 167 -12.39 -6.76 12.39
N GLN A 168 -11.69 -7.62 11.63
CA GLN A 168 -11.19 -8.89 12.16
C GLN A 168 -10.27 -8.70 13.38
N CYS A 169 -9.39 -7.71 13.34
CA CYS A 169 -8.54 -7.36 14.47
C CYS A 169 -9.36 -6.94 15.71
N LEU A 170 -10.32 -6.03 15.52
CA LEU A 170 -11.15 -5.51 16.63
C LEU A 170 -12.06 -6.60 17.20
N ASP A 171 -12.67 -7.41 16.37
CA ASP A 171 -13.55 -8.52 16.80
C ASP A 171 -12.74 -9.59 17.56
N ALA A 172 -11.45 -9.76 17.25
CA ALA A 172 -10.53 -10.60 18.01
C ALA A 172 -10.10 -9.98 19.36
N GLY A 173 -10.22 -8.68 19.54
CA GLY A 173 -9.87 -7.96 20.77
C GLY A 173 -8.62 -7.09 20.70
N VAL A 174 -8.04 -6.85 19.50
CA VAL A 174 -6.98 -5.86 19.29
C VAL A 174 -7.49 -4.48 19.71
N GLN A 175 -6.63 -3.72 20.40
CA GLN A 175 -6.98 -2.41 20.91
C GLN A 175 -6.67 -1.32 19.88
N LEU A 176 -7.63 -0.47 19.55
CA LEU A 176 -7.43 0.67 18.65
C LEU A 176 -7.45 1.98 19.44
N HIS A 177 -6.38 2.75 19.34
CA HIS A 177 -6.24 4.11 19.87
C HIS A 177 -6.31 5.10 18.69
N GLN A 178 -7.48 5.71 18.49
CA GLN A 178 -7.76 6.61 17.36
C GLN A 178 -8.82 7.65 17.73
N PRO A 179 -8.58 8.93 17.47
CA PRO A 179 -7.33 9.50 16.95
C PRO A 179 -6.33 9.74 18.09
N ALA A 180 -5.17 9.13 17.98
CA ALA A 180 -4.11 9.27 18.98
C ALA A 180 -2.73 9.40 18.32
N THR A 181 -1.90 10.27 18.85
CA THR A 181 -0.52 10.46 18.41
C THR A 181 0.46 9.90 19.44
N VAL A 182 1.58 9.38 18.96
CA VAL A 182 2.68 8.96 19.82
C VAL A 182 3.53 10.18 20.19
N LEU A 183 3.94 10.27 21.45
CA LEU A 183 4.74 11.37 21.95
C LEU A 183 6.19 10.98 22.26
N SER A 184 6.37 9.85 22.94
CA SER A 184 7.69 9.40 23.38
C SER A 184 7.70 7.91 23.70
N VAL A 185 8.90 7.34 23.73
CA VAL A 185 9.17 6.02 24.33
C VAL A 185 9.79 6.21 25.72
N HIS A 186 9.52 5.28 26.61
CA HIS A 186 10.13 5.22 27.94
C HIS A 186 10.83 3.88 28.14
N ALA A 187 12.02 3.95 28.71
CA ALA A 187 12.80 2.78 29.08
C ALA A 187 12.64 2.51 30.59
N ASP A 188 12.79 1.24 30.99
CA ASP A 188 12.86 0.84 32.38
C ASP A 188 14.24 1.16 33.02
N ASN A 189 14.42 0.75 34.26
CA ASN A 189 15.67 0.96 35.02
C ASN A 189 16.89 0.24 34.41
N ARG A 190 16.68 -0.66 33.44
CA ARG A 190 17.73 -1.36 32.71
C ARG A 190 18.05 -0.71 31.38
N GLY A 191 17.31 0.35 31.00
CA GLY A 191 17.38 0.96 29.68
C GLY A 191 16.57 0.24 28.62
N GLU A 192 15.79 -0.79 28.98
CA GLU A 192 14.97 -1.54 28.03
C GLU A 192 13.64 -0.82 27.76
N LEU A 193 13.19 -0.82 26.49
CA LEU A 193 11.87 -0.31 26.08
C LEU A 193 10.76 -0.88 26.95
N ALA A 194 9.99 -0.04 27.63
CA ALA A 194 8.98 -0.42 28.61
C ALA A 194 7.58 0.13 28.34
N SER A 195 7.46 1.33 27.77
CA SER A 195 6.17 1.92 27.43
C SER A 195 6.28 2.95 26.30
N VAL A 196 5.13 3.25 25.70
CA VAL A 196 4.96 4.35 24.75
C VAL A 196 3.92 5.30 25.31
N ARG A 197 4.24 6.60 25.36
CA ARG A 197 3.29 7.65 25.67
C ARG A 197 2.54 8.06 24.43
N ILE A 198 1.20 8.05 24.52
CA ILE A 198 0.30 8.53 23.47
C ILE A 198 -0.56 9.67 24.02
N ALA A 199 -1.05 10.53 23.10
CA ALA A 199 -2.06 11.54 23.43
C ALA A 199 -3.26 11.36 22.48
N ASP A 200 -4.44 11.30 23.04
CA ASP A 200 -5.68 11.45 22.27
C ASP A 200 -5.74 12.87 21.68
N THR A 201 -5.87 12.97 20.36
CA THR A 201 -5.76 14.27 19.66
C THR A 201 -6.99 15.16 19.82
N LYS A 202 -8.12 14.64 20.34
CA LYS A 202 -9.35 15.40 20.60
C LYS A 202 -9.41 15.91 22.04
N SER A 203 -9.08 15.06 22.99
CA SER A 203 -9.16 15.39 24.41
C SER A 203 -7.83 15.88 24.99
N SER A 204 -6.72 15.70 24.27
CA SER A 204 -5.35 15.92 24.75
C SER A 204 -4.99 15.11 26.01
N LEU A 205 -5.74 14.07 26.32
CA LEU A 205 -5.41 13.16 27.41
C LEU A 205 -4.22 12.29 27.03
N GLU A 206 -3.21 12.30 27.88
CA GLU A 206 -2.04 11.43 27.72
C GLU A 206 -2.20 10.13 28.51
N SER A 207 -1.65 9.05 27.95
CA SER A 207 -1.57 7.76 28.62
C SER A 207 -0.30 7.01 28.21
N ASP A 208 0.25 6.24 29.17
CA ASP A 208 1.37 5.35 28.90
C ASP A 208 0.85 3.93 28.67
N ILE A 209 1.17 3.38 27.51
CA ILE A 209 0.82 2.00 27.17
C ILE A 209 2.08 1.14 27.35
N PRO A 210 2.04 0.08 28.19
CA PRO A 210 3.15 -0.85 28.29
C PRO A 210 3.56 -1.40 26.94
N CYS A 211 4.85 -1.39 26.61
CA CYS A 211 5.36 -1.76 25.30
C CYS A 211 6.72 -2.42 25.40
N THR A 212 6.84 -3.62 24.90
CA THR A 212 8.14 -4.27 24.70
C THR A 212 8.49 -4.44 23.22
N ARG A 213 7.47 -4.39 22.35
CA ARG A 213 7.60 -4.47 20.89
C ARG A 213 6.91 -3.26 20.25
N LEU A 214 7.67 -2.46 19.54
CA LEU A 214 7.20 -1.26 18.86
C LEU A 214 7.38 -1.41 17.36
N VAL A 215 6.29 -1.29 16.61
CA VAL A 215 6.28 -1.45 15.15
C VAL A 215 5.86 -0.15 14.49
N ILE A 216 6.72 0.41 13.65
CA ILE A 216 6.45 1.65 12.91
C ILE A 216 5.98 1.29 11.50
N THR A 217 4.70 1.53 11.24
CA THR A 217 4.01 1.23 9.97
C THR A 217 3.29 2.48 9.43
N ALA A 218 3.78 3.67 9.78
CA ALA A 218 3.14 4.96 9.51
C ALA A 218 3.29 5.45 8.05
N GLY A 219 3.64 4.55 7.11
CA GLY A 219 3.75 4.86 5.69
C GLY A 219 4.71 6.02 5.43
N ALA A 220 4.25 7.04 4.70
CA ALA A 220 5.05 8.23 4.37
C ALA A 220 5.43 9.06 5.62
N TRP A 221 4.71 8.94 6.73
CA TRP A 221 4.99 9.61 8.00
C TRP A 221 5.97 8.85 8.90
N SER A 222 6.47 7.68 8.49
CA SER A 222 7.40 6.88 9.29
C SER A 222 8.69 7.63 9.67
N PRO A 223 9.29 8.48 8.83
CA PRO A 223 10.46 9.27 9.21
C PRO A 223 10.19 10.24 10.36
N GLU A 224 9.07 10.95 10.32
CA GLU A 224 8.66 11.90 11.37
C GLU A 224 8.33 11.19 12.68
N VAL A 225 7.63 10.05 12.60
CA VAL A 225 7.32 9.20 13.77
C VAL A 225 8.61 8.67 14.39
N PHE A 226 9.52 8.12 13.61
CA PHE A 226 10.80 7.62 14.11
C PHE A 226 11.62 8.73 14.78
N LYS A 227 11.73 9.89 14.14
CA LYS A 227 12.45 11.05 14.67
C LYS A 227 11.87 11.58 15.97
N ALA A 228 10.53 11.58 16.10
CA ALA A 228 9.85 11.99 17.32
C ALA A 228 10.13 11.04 18.49
N LEU A 229 10.13 9.73 18.24
CA LEU A 229 10.36 8.70 19.26
C LEU A 229 11.84 8.53 19.62
N PHE A 230 12.72 8.69 18.64
CA PHE A 230 14.17 8.48 18.77
C PHE A 230 14.97 9.72 18.32
N PRO A 231 14.81 10.88 19.01
CA PRO A 231 15.39 12.16 18.56
C PRO A 231 16.94 12.19 18.59
N LYS A 232 17.58 11.26 19.31
CA LYS A 232 19.04 11.11 19.38
C LYS A 232 19.55 9.89 18.60
N SER A 233 18.72 9.29 17.75
CA SER A 233 19.16 8.27 16.82
C SER A 233 20.28 8.79 15.93
N PRO A 234 21.32 7.97 15.64
CA PRO A 234 22.33 8.32 14.64
C PRO A 234 21.75 8.38 13.21
N ILE A 235 20.57 7.84 12.98
CA ILE A 235 19.86 7.97 11.71
C ILE A 235 19.26 9.37 11.63
N GLU A 236 19.83 10.24 10.82
CA GLU A 236 19.32 11.61 10.63
C GLU A 236 17.92 11.60 10.05
N ARG A 237 17.68 10.73 9.07
CA ARG A 237 16.38 10.54 8.40
C ARG A 237 16.26 9.10 7.89
N LEU A 238 15.10 8.48 8.14
CA LEU A 238 14.79 7.20 7.50
C LEU A 238 14.72 7.38 5.97
N PRO A 239 15.19 6.40 5.18
CA PRO A 239 15.24 6.46 3.72
C PRO A 239 13.86 6.22 3.07
N ILE A 240 12.86 6.94 3.55
CA ILE A 240 11.48 6.89 3.05
C ILE A 240 11.06 8.31 2.69
N PHE A 241 10.58 8.52 1.47
CA PHE A 241 10.05 9.79 0.99
C PHE A 241 8.57 9.67 0.71
N SER A 242 7.89 10.82 0.73
CA SER A 242 6.52 10.91 0.27
C SER A 242 6.48 11.18 -1.24
N LEU A 243 5.66 10.43 -1.97
CA LEU A 243 5.29 10.73 -3.34
C LEU A 243 3.78 10.88 -3.42
N SER A 244 3.32 12.09 -3.68
CA SER A 244 1.90 12.34 -3.85
C SER A 244 1.38 11.75 -5.16
N GLY A 245 0.09 11.42 -5.21
CA GLY A 245 -0.54 10.91 -6.42
C GLY A 245 -2.04 11.14 -6.40
N TYR A 246 -2.56 11.68 -7.50
CA TYR A 246 -3.98 11.90 -7.73
C TYR A 246 -4.64 10.65 -8.27
N SER A 247 -5.90 10.43 -7.89
CA SER A 247 -6.73 9.37 -8.44
C SER A 247 -8.20 9.78 -8.52
N LEU A 248 -8.92 9.16 -9.44
CA LEU A 248 -10.36 9.28 -9.59
C LEU A 248 -11.02 7.90 -9.51
N LEU A 249 -12.23 7.86 -8.99
CA LEU A 249 -13.18 6.78 -9.27
C LEU A 249 -14.27 7.33 -10.17
N LEU A 250 -14.66 6.53 -11.14
CA LEU A 250 -15.73 6.87 -12.07
C LEU A 250 -16.59 5.65 -12.41
N LYS A 251 -17.79 5.91 -12.89
CA LYS A 251 -18.69 4.92 -13.50
C LYS A 251 -18.87 5.24 -14.97
N THR A 252 -19.08 4.20 -15.77
CA THR A 252 -19.39 4.31 -17.20
C THR A 252 -20.44 3.28 -17.57
N SER A 253 -21.29 3.59 -18.58
CA SER A 253 -22.27 2.65 -19.12
C SER A 253 -21.66 1.40 -19.77
N HIS A 254 -20.35 1.43 -20.09
CA HIS A 254 -19.63 0.31 -20.69
C HIS A 254 -18.98 -0.64 -19.67
N TRP A 255 -19.09 -0.35 -18.39
CA TRP A 255 -18.67 -1.22 -17.30
C TRP A 255 -19.72 -1.19 -16.18
N VAL A 256 -20.66 -2.12 -16.21
CA VAL A 256 -21.74 -2.20 -15.25
C VAL A 256 -21.62 -3.49 -14.48
N ALA A 257 -21.83 -3.44 -13.16
CA ALA A 257 -21.97 -4.64 -12.35
C ALA A 257 -23.18 -5.43 -12.87
N ASN A 258 -22.92 -6.56 -13.53
CA ASN A 258 -23.99 -7.39 -14.06
C ASN A 258 -24.65 -8.16 -12.91
N ASN A 259 -26.00 -8.24 -12.93
CA ASN A 259 -26.80 -9.08 -12.03
C ASN A 259 -26.58 -10.60 -12.27
N VAL A 260 -25.80 -10.97 -13.28
CA VAL A 260 -25.39 -12.34 -13.60
C VAL A 260 -24.09 -12.61 -12.87
N ASP A 261 -24.09 -13.52 -11.93
CA ASP A 261 -23.01 -14.02 -11.06
C ASP A 261 -21.71 -13.19 -11.13
N THR A 262 -21.68 -12.10 -10.37
CA THR A 262 -20.53 -11.16 -10.32
C THR A 262 -19.21 -11.84 -9.97
N ARG A 263 -19.25 -13.10 -9.47
CA ARG A 263 -18.08 -13.91 -9.14
C ARG A 263 -17.29 -14.35 -10.38
N LEU A 264 -17.93 -14.41 -11.54
CA LEU A 264 -17.29 -14.79 -12.81
C LEU A 264 -16.80 -13.60 -13.62
N GLN A 265 -17.11 -12.37 -13.22
CA GLN A 265 -16.66 -11.18 -13.93
C GLN A 265 -15.21 -10.88 -13.57
N ARG A 266 -14.29 -11.04 -14.52
CA ARG A 266 -12.89 -10.67 -14.39
C ARG A 266 -12.73 -9.16 -14.26
N SER A 267 -11.74 -8.71 -13.50
CA SER A 267 -11.28 -7.34 -13.52
C SER A 267 -10.23 -7.12 -14.60
N HIS A 268 -10.03 -5.87 -14.98
CA HIS A 268 -9.02 -5.51 -15.98
C HIS A 268 -8.15 -4.38 -15.45
N ALA A 269 -6.84 -4.52 -15.62
CA ALA A 269 -5.86 -3.47 -15.42
C ALA A 269 -5.33 -3.03 -16.79
N VAL A 270 -5.27 -1.73 -17.03
CA VAL A 270 -4.71 -1.15 -18.25
C VAL A 270 -3.67 -0.12 -17.86
N TYR A 271 -2.46 -0.29 -18.35
CA TYR A 271 -1.32 0.58 -18.16
C TYR A 271 -1.03 1.29 -19.47
N SER A 272 -1.31 2.58 -19.52
CA SER A 272 -1.05 3.35 -20.72
C SER A 272 0.41 3.80 -20.79
N ALA A 273 0.98 3.81 -21.99
CA ALA A 273 2.16 4.57 -22.25
C ALA A 273 1.92 6.06 -21.96
N ARG A 274 3.00 6.85 -21.89
CA ARG A 274 2.90 8.26 -21.52
C ARG A 274 2.03 9.04 -22.49
N MET A 275 1.03 9.72 -21.95
CA MET A 275 0.19 10.67 -22.67
C MET A 275 -0.16 11.86 -21.77
N ASP A 276 -0.29 13.05 -22.34
CA ASP A 276 -0.57 14.29 -21.60
C ASP A 276 0.41 14.53 -20.43
N GLY A 277 1.67 14.05 -20.56
CA GLY A 277 2.73 14.18 -19.55
C GLY A 277 2.55 13.31 -18.30
N MET A 278 1.75 12.23 -18.37
CA MET A 278 1.60 11.20 -17.33
C MET A 278 1.48 9.82 -17.96
N ALA A 279 1.68 8.75 -17.19
CA ALA A 279 1.40 7.37 -17.59
C ALA A 279 0.16 6.87 -16.84
N PRO A 280 -1.04 6.94 -17.45
CA PRO A 280 -2.27 6.55 -16.79
C PRO A 280 -2.34 5.07 -16.48
N GLU A 281 -2.80 4.76 -15.27
CA GLU A 281 -3.16 3.42 -14.84
C GLU A 281 -4.67 3.35 -14.60
N MET A 282 -5.32 2.36 -15.14
CA MET A 282 -6.77 2.19 -15.02
C MET A 282 -7.10 0.79 -14.57
N PHE A 283 -8.02 0.67 -13.61
CA PHE A 283 -8.44 -0.62 -13.04
C PHE A 283 -9.96 -0.67 -12.95
N SER A 284 -10.56 -1.73 -13.49
CA SER A 284 -11.99 -1.97 -13.33
C SER A 284 -12.26 -2.82 -12.09
N TRP A 285 -13.18 -2.37 -11.25
CA TRP A 285 -13.64 -3.08 -10.05
C TRP A 285 -14.95 -3.83 -10.32
N GLY A 286 -15.17 -4.90 -9.56
CA GLY A 286 -16.34 -5.76 -9.76
C GLY A 286 -17.70 -5.10 -9.48
N ASP A 287 -17.73 -3.91 -8.87
CA ASP A 287 -18.92 -3.12 -8.59
C ASP A 287 -19.34 -2.15 -9.74
N GLY A 288 -18.66 -2.23 -10.88
CA GLY A 288 -18.89 -1.32 -12.01
C GLY A 288 -18.09 -0.01 -11.95
N THR A 289 -17.17 0.10 -11.00
CA THR A 289 -16.29 1.27 -10.89
C THR A 289 -15.04 1.09 -11.74
N VAL A 290 -14.54 2.18 -12.32
CA VAL A 290 -13.21 2.29 -12.92
C VAL A 290 -12.38 3.28 -12.11
N TYR A 291 -11.22 2.85 -11.68
CA TYR A 291 -10.19 3.67 -11.06
C TYR A 291 -9.25 4.20 -12.12
N ILE A 292 -8.81 5.44 -12.00
CA ILE A 292 -7.73 6.02 -12.83
C ILE A 292 -6.77 6.83 -11.98
N ALA A 293 -5.46 6.68 -12.24
CA ALA A 293 -4.37 7.44 -11.64
C ALA A 293 -3.24 7.63 -12.66
N GLY A 294 -2.12 8.24 -12.24
CA GLY A 294 -0.92 8.44 -13.07
C GLY A 294 -0.30 9.82 -12.92
N LEU A 295 -1.00 10.77 -12.31
CA LEU A 295 -0.48 12.11 -12.04
C LEU A 295 0.15 12.13 -10.64
N ASN A 296 1.49 12.18 -10.59
CA ASN A 296 2.28 12.18 -9.37
C ASN A 296 3.07 13.49 -9.23
N ASP A 297 3.36 13.88 -7.98
CA ASP A 297 4.19 15.04 -7.67
C ASP A 297 5.06 14.74 -6.43
N ALA A 298 6.38 14.71 -6.63
CA ALA A 298 7.36 14.51 -5.56
C ALA A 298 7.66 15.77 -4.74
N ALA A 299 7.30 16.95 -5.25
CA ALA A 299 7.54 18.22 -4.58
C ALA A 299 6.42 18.60 -3.60
N MET A 300 5.27 17.91 -3.65
CA MET A 300 4.15 18.21 -2.78
C MET A 300 4.48 17.89 -1.32
N PRO A 301 4.34 18.86 -0.39
CA PRO A 301 4.68 18.64 1.00
C PRO A 301 3.72 17.63 1.66
N LEU A 302 4.28 16.73 2.47
CA LEU A 302 3.49 15.78 3.25
C LEU A 302 2.67 16.55 4.31
N PRO A 303 1.33 16.38 4.39
CA PRO A 303 0.51 17.01 5.42
C PRO A 303 0.80 16.39 6.79
N LYS A 304 0.47 17.11 7.88
CA LYS A 304 0.70 16.60 9.24
C LYS A 304 -0.06 15.32 9.54
N ILE A 305 -1.29 15.21 9.04
CA ILE A 305 -2.15 14.02 9.16
C ILE A 305 -2.77 13.66 7.80
N ALA A 306 -3.08 12.39 7.61
CA ALA A 306 -3.56 11.87 6.32
C ALA A 306 -4.83 12.58 5.83
N THR A 307 -5.77 12.87 6.71
CA THR A 307 -7.05 13.53 6.37
C THR A 307 -6.91 14.96 5.87
N GLU A 308 -5.75 15.61 6.07
CA GLU A 308 -5.49 16.94 5.54
C GLU A 308 -5.06 16.93 4.06
N ALA A 309 -4.70 15.78 3.50
CA ALA A 309 -4.33 15.67 2.07
C ALA A 309 -5.40 16.27 1.15
N LYS A 310 -6.68 16.12 1.49
CA LYS A 310 -7.79 16.69 0.71
C LYS A 310 -7.72 18.22 0.55
N LYS A 311 -7.07 18.94 1.50
CA LYS A 311 -6.90 20.42 1.42
C LYS A 311 -5.84 20.82 0.40
N GLN A 312 -5.01 19.88 -0.05
CA GLN A 312 -3.92 20.12 -1.02
C GLN A 312 -4.31 19.69 -2.44
N ILE A 313 -5.53 19.20 -2.64
CA ILE A 313 -6.02 18.83 -3.98
C ILE A 313 -6.07 20.10 -4.85
N GLN A 314 -5.35 20.04 -5.96
CA GLN A 314 -5.29 21.12 -6.95
C GLN A 314 -6.37 20.88 -8.01
N PRO A 315 -7.30 21.83 -8.23
CA PRO A 315 -8.39 21.68 -9.21
C PRO A 315 -7.89 21.39 -10.63
N GLU A 316 -6.77 22.01 -11.01
CA GLU A 316 -6.15 21.85 -12.34
C GLU A 316 -5.65 20.42 -12.56
N SER A 317 -5.06 19.81 -11.53
CA SER A 317 -4.61 18.41 -11.56
C SER A 317 -5.78 17.44 -11.70
N ILE A 318 -6.87 17.70 -10.99
CA ILE A 318 -8.11 16.93 -11.12
C ILE A 318 -8.73 17.10 -12.51
N ALA A 319 -8.82 18.34 -13.02
CA ALA A 319 -9.34 18.61 -14.36
C ALA A 319 -8.54 17.86 -15.44
N ARG A 320 -7.22 17.92 -15.37
CA ARG A 320 -6.33 17.20 -16.28
C ARG A 320 -6.56 15.69 -16.23
N LEU A 321 -6.66 15.10 -15.03
CA LEU A 321 -6.92 13.65 -14.88
C LEU A 321 -8.32 13.27 -15.40
N LYS A 322 -9.33 14.12 -15.22
CA LYS A 322 -10.66 13.94 -15.81
C LYS A 322 -10.64 14.00 -17.34
N ASP A 323 -9.86 14.89 -17.92
CA ASP A 323 -9.73 15.01 -19.38
C ASP A 323 -9.02 13.77 -19.95
N THR A 324 -8.00 13.27 -19.27
CA THR A 324 -7.35 12.01 -19.63
C THR A 324 -8.33 10.83 -19.52
N ALA A 325 -9.14 10.78 -18.46
CA ALA A 325 -10.18 9.75 -18.32
C ALA A 325 -11.20 9.78 -19.49
N ARG A 326 -11.63 10.97 -19.94
CA ARG A 326 -12.55 11.12 -21.09
C ARG A 326 -11.92 10.65 -22.41
N LYS A 327 -10.61 10.71 -22.55
CA LYS A 327 -9.88 10.20 -23.73
C LYS A 327 -9.77 8.68 -23.71
N LEU A 328 -9.67 8.06 -22.53
CA LEU A 328 -9.34 6.63 -22.35
C LEU A 328 -10.54 5.75 -22.02
N VAL A 329 -11.63 6.31 -21.49
CA VAL A 329 -12.79 5.53 -21.04
C VAL A 329 -14.00 5.83 -21.92
N GLU A 330 -14.64 4.74 -22.40
CA GLU A 330 -15.84 4.82 -23.23
C GLU A 330 -17.09 5.21 -22.45
N GLY A 331 -18.01 5.90 -23.13
CA GLY A 331 -19.35 6.23 -22.65
C GLY A 331 -19.41 7.53 -21.88
N GLN A 332 -20.56 7.72 -21.22
CA GLN A 332 -20.81 8.85 -20.33
C GLN A 332 -20.15 8.54 -18.98
N LEU A 333 -19.31 9.46 -18.48
CA LEU A 333 -18.55 9.28 -17.25
C LEU A 333 -19.19 10.04 -16.11
N GLU A 334 -19.42 9.33 -14.99
CA GLU A 334 -19.80 9.90 -13.71
C GLU A 334 -18.63 9.78 -12.74
N PHE A 335 -18.01 10.89 -12.35
CA PHE A 335 -16.90 10.91 -11.38
C PHE A 335 -17.46 10.86 -9.96
N THR A 336 -17.13 9.79 -9.22
CA THR A 336 -17.70 9.51 -7.89
C THR A 336 -16.73 9.83 -6.75
N ARG A 337 -15.42 9.88 -7.02
CA ARG A 337 -14.41 10.25 -6.03
C ARG A 337 -13.21 10.92 -6.69
N GLU A 338 -12.72 11.97 -6.04
CA GLU A 338 -11.43 12.62 -6.30
C GLU A 338 -10.56 12.42 -5.06
N ALA A 339 -9.31 12.01 -5.25
CA ALA A 339 -8.44 11.74 -4.13
C ALA A 339 -6.99 12.13 -4.41
N LEU A 340 -6.29 12.47 -3.33
CA LEU A 340 -4.86 12.70 -3.27
C LEU A 340 -4.30 11.84 -2.15
N CYS A 341 -3.28 11.04 -2.43
CA CYS A 341 -2.60 10.23 -1.44
C CYS A 341 -1.09 10.45 -1.47
N PHE A 342 -0.41 10.01 -0.41
CA PHE A 342 1.04 10.07 -0.28
C PHE A 342 1.59 8.65 -0.12
N ARG A 343 2.33 8.19 -1.13
CA ARG A 343 2.95 6.87 -1.14
C ARG A 343 4.29 6.92 -0.40
N PRO A 344 4.60 5.95 0.47
CA PRO A 344 5.93 5.80 1.08
C PRO A 344 6.87 5.15 0.08
N VAL A 345 7.80 5.89 -0.49
CA VAL A 345 8.75 5.39 -1.48
C VAL A 345 10.15 5.35 -0.87
N THR A 346 10.93 4.32 -1.19
CA THR A 346 12.36 4.23 -0.87
C THR A 346 13.21 4.50 -2.12
N ASP A 347 14.48 4.84 -1.96
CA ASP A 347 15.40 5.10 -3.08
C ASP A 347 15.57 3.92 -4.02
N ILE A 348 15.55 2.71 -3.47
CA ILE A 348 15.79 1.47 -4.23
C ILE A 348 14.50 0.75 -4.62
N GLY A 349 13.32 1.36 -4.36
CA GLY A 349 12.01 0.82 -4.75
C GLY A 349 11.56 -0.42 -3.97
N THR A 350 12.29 -0.85 -2.92
CA THR A 350 11.93 -1.99 -2.07
C THR A 350 11.45 -1.53 -0.70
N PRO A 351 10.49 -2.20 -0.06
CA PRO A 351 10.09 -1.87 1.29
C PRO A 351 11.19 -2.20 2.32
N ILE A 352 11.13 -1.54 3.46
CA ILE A 352 11.88 -1.90 4.65
C ILE A 352 10.99 -2.79 5.51
N ILE A 353 11.45 -3.99 5.84
CA ILE A 353 10.84 -4.93 6.78
C ILE A 353 11.96 -5.40 7.68
N SER A 354 12.19 -4.68 8.78
CA SER A 354 13.43 -4.81 9.56
C SER A 354 13.21 -4.59 11.04
N ARG A 355 13.88 -5.37 11.86
CA ARG A 355 14.20 -4.96 13.23
C ARG A 355 15.22 -3.82 13.17
N VAL A 356 14.98 -2.77 13.93
CA VAL A 356 15.94 -1.66 14.08
C VAL A 356 16.96 -2.07 15.14
N PRO A 357 18.28 -2.09 14.83
CA PRO A 357 19.31 -2.37 15.81
C PRO A 357 19.29 -1.35 16.96
N ASP A 358 19.59 -1.80 18.19
CA ASP A 358 19.53 -0.95 19.38
C ASP A 358 20.48 0.26 19.29
N GLU A 359 21.66 0.11 18.67
CA GLU A 359 22.61 1.19 18.40
C GLU A 359 22.05 2.29 17.51
N MET A 360 21.02 1.98 16.71
CA MET A 360 20.34 2.94 15.84
C MET A 360 19.18 3.67 16.54
N LEU A 361 18.80 3.29 17.77
CA LEU A 361 17.72 3.95 18.51
C LEU A 361 18.22 5.21 19.23
N GLY A 362 19.48 5.22 19.69
CA GLY A 362 20.06 6.32 20.46
C GLY A 362 19.55 6.36 21.91
N ASN A 363 20.00 7.36 22.68
CA ASN A 363 19.63 7.56 24.10
C ASN A 363 19.93 6.39 25.04
N GLY A 364 20.68 5.38 24.63
CA GLY A 364 20.88 4.16 25.42
C GLY A 364 19.63 3.30 25.55
N VAL A 365 18.61 3.52 24.73
CA VAL A 365 17.44 2.65 24.68
C VAL A 365 17.88 1.31 24.09
N THR A 366 17.59 0.24 24.80
CA THR A 366 17.80 -1.13 24.38
C THR A 366 16.48 -1.88 24.28
N THR A 367 16.48 -3.04 23.67
CA THR A 367 15.29 -3.88 23.52
C THR A 367 15.59 -5.30 23.98
N ARG A 368 14.58 -6.01 24.43
CA ARG A 368 14.69 -7.42 24.82
C ARG A 368 15.02 -8.26 23.59
N GLY A 369 15.86 -9.27 23.78
CA GLY A 369 16.19 -10.23 22.72
C GLY A 369 15.04 -11.20 22.39
N GLY A 370 15.17 -11.84 21.22
CA GLY A 370 14.19 -12.81 20.73
C GLY A 370 12.80 -12.16 20.51
N GLY A 371 11.75 -12.96 20.44
CA GLY A 371 10.38 -12.49 20.31
C GLY A 371 9.82 -11.71 21.51
N GLN A 372 10.64 -11.37 22.52
CA GLN A 372 10.19 -10.67 23.73
C GLN A 372 10.23 -9.15 23.63
N GLY A 373 10.95 -8.60 22.67
CA GLY A 373 11.10 -7.16 22.49
C GLY A 373 11.67 -6.77 21.14
N GLY A 374 11.68 -5.48 20.86
CA GLY A 374 12.26 -4.91 19.66
C GLY A 374 11.56 -3.65 19.17
N VAL A 375 12.28 -2.87 18.38
CA VAL A 375 11.73 -1.82 17.54
C VAL A 375 11.80 -2.30 16.10
N PHE A 376 10.70 -2.20 15.37
CA PHE A 376 10.58 -2.70 14.00
C PHE A 376 10.10 -1.59 13.07
N LEU A 377 10.65 -1.52 11.87
CA LEU A 377 10.23 -0.62 10.81
C LEU A 377 9.68 -1.44 9.65
N VAL A 378 8.41 -1.21 9.31
CA VAL A 378 7.73 -1.90 8.20
C VAL A 378 7.00 -0.88 7.34
N ALA A 379 7.70 -0.33 6.35
CA ALA A 379 7.20 0.76 5.50
C ALA A 379 7.99 0.85 4.18
N GLY A 380 7.64 1.81 3.31
CA GLY A 380 8.39 2.04 2.08
C GLY A 380 7.92 1.23 0.87
N HIS A 381 6.70 0.69 0.89
CA HIS A 381 6.15 -0.20 -0.16
C HIS A 381 5.84 0.49 -1.49
N GLY A 382 5.97 1.82 -1.57
CA GLY A 382 5.69 2.58 -2.78
C GLY A 382 4.28 2.33 -3.34
N PRO A 383 4.15 2.03 -4.63
CA PRO A 383 2.88 1.77 -5.29
C PRO A 383 2.34 0.35 -5.05
N TRP A 384 3.12 -0.51 -4.39
CA TRP A 384 2.83 -1.93 -4.22
C TRP A 384 2.25 -2.28 -2.85
N GLY A 385 1.91 -1.27 -2.02
CA GLY A 385 1.50 -1.48 -0.63
C GLY A 385 0.31 -2.42 -0.45
N ILE A 386 -0.71 -2.35 -1.31
CA ILE A 386 -1.86 -3.26 -1.26
C ILE A 386 -1.44 -4.66 -1.70
N ASN A 387 -0.73 -4.75 -2.83
CA ASN A 387 -0.26 -6.03 -3.37
C ASN A 387 0.57 -6.83 -2.35
N LEU A 388 1.50 -6.16 -1.68
CA LEU A 388 2.45 -6.81 -0.75
C LEU A 388 1.91 -6.92 0.69
N SER A 389 0.74 -6.36 0.98
CA SER A 389 0.28 -6.12 2.36
C SER A 389 0.14 -7.39 3.21
N LEU A 390 -0.50 -8.43 2.67
CA LEU A 390 -0.74 -9.64 3.45
C LEU A 390 0.54 -10.45 3.66
N GLY A 391 1.38 -10.57 2.62
CA GLY A 391 2.71 -11.18 2.76
C GLY A 391 3.59 -10.41 3.74
N THR A 392 3.62 -9.07 3.64
CA THR A 392 4.36 -8.22 4.59
C THR A 392 3.83 -8.37 6.01
N GLY A 393 2.52 -8.37 6.20
CA GLY A 393 1.91 -8.52 7.53
C GLY A 393 2.30 -9.85 8.18
N LYS A 394 2.29 -10.95 7.40
CA LYS A 394 2.69 -12.29 7.86
C LYS A 394 4.17 -12.33 8.21
N VAL A 395 5.04 -11.89 7.31
CA VAL A 395 6.49 -11.87 7.52
C VAL A 395 6.88 -10.94 8.69
N ALA A 396 6.24 -9.78 8.81
CA ALA A 396 6.45 -8.89 9.94
C ALA A 396 6.02 -9.54 11.26
N ALA A 397 4.90 -10.23 11.31
CA ALA A 397 4.47 -10.96 12.50
C ALA A 397 5.45 -12.08 12.86
N GLU A 398 5.94 -12.85 11.90
CA GLU A 398 6.98 -13.86 12.09
C GLU A 398 8.26 -13.26 12.65
N MET A 399 8.76 -12.17 12.07
CA MET A 399 9.94 -11.43 12.54
C MET A 399 9.77 -10.90 13.98
N ILE A 400 8.61 -10.30 14.29
CA ILE A 400 8.30 -9.75 15.63
C ILE A 400 8.28 -10.85 16.68
N MET A 401 7.84 -12.05 16.31
CA MET A 401 7.79 -13.23 17.20
C MET A 401 9.08 -14.04 17.22
N ASP A 402 10.11 -13.61 16.49
CA ASP A 402 11.38 -14.32 16.31
C ASP A 402 11.19 -15.74 15.75
N ARG A 403 10.32 -15.86 14.76
CA ARG A 403 10.04 -17.11 14.02
C ARG A 403 10.74 -17.09 12.67
N GLU A 404 10.95 -18.28 12.11
CA GLU A 404 11.43 -18.42 10.73
C GLU A 404 10.47 -17.74 9.75
N SER A 405 11.04 -16.96 8.82
CA SER A 405 10.26 -16.24 7.84
C SER A 405 9.77 -17.15 6.72
N SER A 406 8.51 -17.01 6.34
CA SER A 406 7.88 -17.74 5.23
C SER A 406 8.51 -17.48 3.86
N ILE A 407 9.34 -16.43 3.73
CA ILE A 407 10.07 -16.11 2.48
C ILE A 407 11.60 -16.31 2.60
N GLY A 408 12.06 -16.89 3.71
CA GLY A 408 13.48 -17.09 3.99
C GLY A 408 14.15 -15.84 4.57
N ASP A 409 15.36 -15.53 4.10
CA ASP A 409 16.16 -14.43 4.60
C ASP A 409 15.52 -13.06 4.33
N LEU A 410 15.51 -12.21 5.37
CA LEU A 410 14.99 -10.84 5.32
C LEU A 410 16.06 -9.77 5.11
N ASP A 411 17.32 -10.12 4.96
CA ASP A 411 18.43 -9.17 4.80
C ASP A 411 18.21 -8.23 3.61
N PHE A 412 17.54 -8.71 2.57
CA PHE A 412 17.15 -7.89 1.42
C PHE A 412 16.25 -6.71 1.81
N PHE A 413 15.45 -6.83 2.86
CA PHE A 413 14.52 -5.82 3.36
C PHE A 413 15.05 -5.08 4.59
N SER A 414 16.29 -5.40 5.02
CA SER A 414 16.90 -4.82 6.20
C SER A 414 17.16 -3.32 6.04
N LEU A 415 16.91 -2.58 7.14
CA LEU A 415 17.21 -1.14 7.21
C LEU A 415 18.70 -0.85 6.95
N SER A 416 19.61 -1.76 7.32
CA SER A 416 21.07 -1.60 7.11
C SER A 416 21.48 -1.48 5.63
N ARG A 417 20.62 -1.83 4.69
CA ARG A 417 20.89 -1.62 3.26
C ARG A 417 20.66 -0.19 2.78
N PHE A 418 20.04 0.62 3.61
CA PHE A 418 19.58 1.97 3.25
C PHE A 418 20.35 3.06 4.05
N VAL A 419 21.06 2.68 5.11
CA VAL A 419 21.76 3.61 6.03
C VAL A 419 23.21 3.23 6.18
#